data_cd773d21e13227540777c0da7cf69726
#
_entry.id   cd773d21e13227540777c0da7cf69726
#
_cell.length_a   1.000
_cell.length_b   1.000
_cell.length_c   1.000
_cell.angle_alpha   90.00
_cell.angle_beta   90.00
_cell.angle_gamma   90.00
#
_symmetry.space_group_name_H-M   'P 1'
#
loop_
_entity.id
_entity.type
_entity.pdbx_description
1 polymer ?
#
loop_
_entity_poly.entity_id
_entity_poly.type
_entity_poly.pdbx_seq_one_letter_code
_entity_poly.pdbx_strand_id
1 'polypeptide(L)'
;MSEGFVVTCAASGEEAELLLRRAAPPFELVLTDLVMPGKSGMDVLRTALERNARCTVLVLSGFGTMGEATEAMDRGAYGMVNKPLQLEGFRQTLRRIVERIHLVGERDELKAQVKELRQRVESMETLQGRMEMLAQVMTPEPAEPSRRDLRELYDLAALHTRGQLSNEEFEAAKKTLLSQWLT
;
A
#
# COMPACT_ATOMS: atom_id res chain seq x y z
N MET A 1 -2.43 36.37 -4.13
CA MET A 1 -1.51 35.24 -3.80
C MET A 1 -1.20 34.54 -5.10
N SER A 2 0.07 34.49 -5.50
CA SER A 2 0.51 33.68 -6.64
C SER A 2 0.37 32.22 -6.21
N GLU A 3 -0.42 31.44 -6.93
CA GLU A 3 -0.71 30.05 -6.59
C GLU A 3 0.46 29.10 -6.93
N GLY A 4 1.70 29.55 -6.81
CA GLY A 4 2.90 28.71 -6.76
C GLY A 4 3.16 27.79 -7.97
N PHE A 5 2.58 28.08 -9.15
CA PHE A 5 2.85 27.30 -10.36
C PHE A 5 4.23 27.60 -10.94
N VAL A 6 4.95 26.57 -11.31
CA VAL A 6 6.09 26.66 -12.21
C VAL A 6 5.55 26.43 -13.63
N VAL A 7 5.56 27.50 -14.45
CA VAL A 7 4.93 27.48 -15.76
C VAL A 7 6.00 27.38 -16.85
N THR A 8 5.79 26.46 -17.78
CA THR A 8 6.56 26.31 -19.02
C THR A 8 5.61 26.55 -20.20
N CYS A 9 6.01 27.44 -21.11
CA CYS A 9 5.21 27.73 -22.28
C CYS A 9 5.78 27.05 -23.52
N ALA A 10 4.88 26.66 -24.43
CA ALA A 10 5.21 26.14 -25.76
C ALA A 10 4.50 27.00 -26.81
N ALA A 11 5.18 27.32 -27.90
CA ALA A 11 4.64 28.12 -28.99
C ALA A 11 3.89 27.28 -30.03
N SER A 12 4.05 25.96 -30.04
CA SER A 12 3.39 25.02 -30.95
C SER A 12 3.12 23.67 -30.29
N GLY A 13 2.27 22.86 -30.95
CA GLY A 13 2.01 21.49 -30.51
C GLY A 13 3.23 20.59 -30.53
N GLU A 14 4.13 20.76 -31.49
CA GLU A 14 5.40 20.02 -31.60
C GLU A 14 6.34 20.35 -30.44
N GLU A 15 6.46 21.63 -30.14
CA GLU A 15 7.26 22.07 -28.98
C GLU A 15 6.68 21.55 -27.67
N ALA A 16 5.36 21.63 -27.51
CA ALA A 16 4.66 21.08 -26.35
C ALA A 16 4.94 19.59 -26.17
N GLU A 17 4.83 18.78 -27.22
CA GLU A 17 5.16 17.36 -27.15
C GLU A 17 6.63 17.11 -26.76
N LEU A 18 7.55 17.89 -27.31
CA LEU A 18 8.97 17.78 -26.99
C LEU A 18 9.21 18.05 -25.48
N LEU A 19 8.60 19.13 -24.97
CA LEU A 19 8.69 19.49 -23.56
C LEU A 19 8.05 18.42 -22.66
N LEU A 20 6.88 17.91 -23.02
CA LEU A 20 6.21 16.84 -22.31
C LEU A 20 7.06 15.56 -22.21
N ARG A 21 7.71 15.17 -23.32
CA ARG A 21 8.56 13.98 -23.36
C ARG A 21 9.84 14.12 -22.54
N ARG A 22 10.38 15.33 -22.42
CA ARG A 22 11.67 15.63 -21.73
C ARG A 22 11.49 15.98 -20.26
N ALA A 23 10.28 16.36 -19.83
CA ALA A 23 10.05 16.80 -18.46
C ALA A 23 10.37 15.71 -17.41
N ALA A 24 11.15 16.10 -16.42
CA ALA A 24 11.44 15.30 -15.24
C ALA A 24 11.51 16.22 -14.01
N PRO A 25 10.53 16.18 -13.09
CA PRO A 25 9.33 15.32 -13.12
C PRO A 25 8.35 15.68 -14.26
N PRO A 26 7.43 14.78 -14.64
CA PRO A 26 6.44 15.05 -15.66
C PRO A 26 5.44 16.12 -15.19
N PHE A 27 4.85 16.85 -16.14
CA PHE A 27 3.84 17.87 -15.82
C PHE A 27 2.60 17.26 -15.16
N GLU A 28 2.06 17.96 -14.19
CA GLU A 28 0.83 17.60 -13.48
C GLU A 28 -0.40 18.28 -14.08
N LEU A 29 -0.21 19.44 -14.70
CA LEU A 29 -1.25 20.24 -15.35
C LEU A 29 -0.75 20.71 -16.71
N VAL A 30 -1.59 20.53 -17.73
CA VAL A 30 -1.37 21.03 -19.08
C VAL A 30 -2.59 21.84 -19.52
N LEU A 31 -2.34 23.05 -20.05
CA LEU A 31 -3.33 23.82 -20.77
C LEU A 31 -2.93 23.86 -22.24
N THR A 32 -3.84 23.49 -23.11
CA THR A 32 -3.58 23.48 -24.53
C THR A 32 -4.74 24.11 -25.33
N ASP A 33 -4.43 24.88 -26.35
CA ASP A 33 -5.45 25.28 -27.31
C ASP A 33 -5.85 24.05 -28.14
N LEU A 34 -7.12 23.93 -28.47
CA LEU A 34 -7.61 22.86 -29.33
C LEU A 34 -7.07 23.02 -30.76
N VAL A 35 -7.09 24.25 -31.24
CA VAL A 35 -6.70 24.59 -32.62
C VAL A 35 -5.37 25.33 -32.62
N MET A 36 -4.34 24.66 -33.05
CA MET A 36 -3.00 25.20 -33.17
C MET A 36 -2.41 24.81 -34.54
N PRO A 37 -1.48 25.62 -35.09
CA PRO A 37 -0.72 25.22 -36.28
C PRO A 37 0.08 23.94 -36.00
N GLY A 38 0.14 23.03 -36.97
CA GLY A 38 0.85 21.76 -36.85
C GLY A 38 0.07 20.75 -36.01
N LYS A 39 0.64 20.29 -34.90
CA LYS A 39 -0.04 19.35 -34.02
C LYS A 39 -1.14 20.02 -33.22
N SER A 40 -2.28 19.34 -33.14
CA SER A 40 -3.47 19.81 -32.43
C SER A 40 -3.35 19.69 -30.92
N GLY A 41 -4.23 20.41 -30.19
CA GLY A 41 -4.36 20.20 -28.74
C GLY A 41 -4.73 18.79 -28.35
N MET A 42 -5.37 18.02 -29.22
CA MET A 42 -5.69 16.60 -29.00
C MET A 42 -4.44 15.72 -29.06
N ASP A 43 -3.44 16.06 -29.88
CA ASP A 43 -2.16 15.37 -29.91
C ASP A 43 -1.36 15.66 -28.64
N VAL A 44 -1.39 16.91 -28.17
CA VAL A 44 -0.78 17.33 -26.89
C VAL A 44 -1.44 16.60 -25.73
N LEU A 45 -2.77 16.53 -25.67
CA LEU A 45 -3.54 15.78 -24.67
C LEU A 45 -3.07 14.32 -24.61
N ARG A 46 -3.03 13.65 -25.75
CA ARG A 46 -2.58 12.27 -25.84
C ARG A 46 -1.17 12.11 -25.28
N THR A 47 -0.23 12.93 -25.72
CA THR A 47 1.18 12.85 -25.28
C THR A 47 1.31 13.14 -23.78
N ALA A 48 0.55 14.08 -23.24
CA ALA A 48 0.54 14.39 -21.81
C ALA A 48 0.10 13.17 -20.97
N LEU A 49 -0.98 12.51 -21.39
CA LEU A 49 -1.53 11.34 -20.70
C LEU A 49 -0.66 10.08 -20.88
N GLU A 50 -0.04 9.89 -22.05
CA GLU A 50 0.96 8.83 -22.27
C GLU A 50 2.16 8.99 -21.33
N ARG A 51 2.59 10.23 -21.11
CA ARG A 51 3.75 10.53 -20.27
C ARG A 51 3.44 10.49 -18.77
N ASN A 52 2.26 10.95 -18.41
CA ASN A 52 1.74 10.92 -17.05
C ASN A 52 0.23 10.70 -17.08
N ALA A 53 -0.22 9.49 -16.85
CA ALA A 53 -1.64 9.14 -16.81
C ALA A 53 -2.46 9.94 -15.75
N ARG A 54 -1.78 10.63 -14.83
CA ARG A 54 -2.39 11.49 -13.81
C ARG A 54 -2.39 12.97 -14.21
N CYS A 55 -1.79 13.31 -15.35
CA CYS A 55 -1.76 14.69 -15.83
C CYS A 55 -3.19 15.21 -16.00
N THR A 56 -3.47 16.37 -15.44
CA THR A 56 -4.73 17.06 -15.65
C THR A 56 -4.60 17.94 -16.89
N VAL A 57 -5.36 17.61 -17.94
CA VAL A 57 -5.30 18.37 -19.19
C VAL A 57 -6.57 19.18 -19.36
N LEU A 58 -6.43 20.51 -19.46
CA LEU A 58 -7.49 21.44 -19.83
C LEU A 58 -7.31 21.85 -21.30
N VAL A 59 -8.37 21.70 -22.07
CA VAL A 59 -8.40 22.12 -23.47
C VAL A 59 -9.09 23.48 -23.59
N LEU A 60 -8.46 24.42 -24.25
CA LEU A 60 -9.01 25.73 -24.54
C LEU A 60 -9.62 25.73 -25.96
N SER A 61 -10.83 26.26 -26.13
CA SER A 61 -11.48 26.35 -27.43
C SER A 61 -12.07 27.72 -27.69
N GLY A 62 -11.89 28.23 -28.91
CA GLY A 62 -12.47 29.50 -29.30
C GLY A 62 -13.96 29.40 -29.75
N PHE A 63 -14.37 28.28 -30.30
CA PHE A 63 -15.71 27.99 -30.75
C PHE A 63 -16.04 26.50 -30.59
N GLY A 64 -15.77 25.99 -29.40
CA GLY A 64 -15.97 24.56 -29.14
C GLY A 64 -17.40 24.13 -29.40
N THR A 65 -17.58 23.24 -30.37
CA THR A 65 -18.83 22.54 -30.55
C THR A 65 -19.01 21.50 -29.44
N MET A 66 -20.23 21.10 -29.13
CA MET A 66 -20.52 20.03 -28.18
C MET A 66 -19.76 18.73 -28.56
N GLY A 67 -19.57 18.46 -29.84
CA GLY A 67 -18.84 17.30 -30.35
C GLY A 67 -17.36 17.32 -29.98
N GLU A 68 -16.69 18.46 -30.14
CA GLU A 68 -15.27 18.61 -29.78
C GLU A 68 -15.06 18.48 -28.25
N ALA A 69 -16.00 19.03 -27.48
CA ALA A 69 -15.97 18.87 -26.01
C ALA A 69 -16.09 17.39 -25.59
N THR A 70 -17.05 16.70 -26.20
CA THR A 70 -17.26 15.27 -25.93
C THR A 70 -16.02 14.47 -26.34
N GLU A 71 -15.46 14.70 -27.49
CA GLU A 71 -14.27 14.02 -27.98
C GLU A 71 -13.06 14.26 -27.07
N ALA A 72 -12.86 15.50 -26.59
CA ALA A 72 -11.77 15.79 -25.65
C ALA A 72 -11.94 15.03 -24.32
N MET A 73 -13.16 14.99 -23.78
CA MET A 73 -13.48 14.26 -22.56
C MET A 73 -13.30 12.75 -22.74
N ASP A 74 -13.76 12.18 -23.84
CA ASP A 74 -13.61 10.75 -24.17
C ASP A 74 -12.13 10.34 -24.28
N ARG A 75 -11.29 11.26 -24.71
CA ARG A 75 -9.84 11.07 -24.78
C ARG A 75 -9.11 11.37 -23.47
N GLY A 76 -9.83 11.69 -22.39
CA GLY A 76 -9.30 11.84 -21.04
C GLY A 76 -8.93 13.28 -20.66
N ALA A 77 -9.39 14.30 -21.37
CA ALA A 77 -9.29 15.68 -20.89
C ALA A 77 -10.06 15.84 -19.59
N TYR A 78 -9.53 16.65 -18.69
CA TYR A 78 -10.21 17.01 -17.45
C TYR A 78 -11.41 17.91 -17.69
N GLY A 79 -11.31 18.78 -18.69
CA GLY A 79 -12.36 19.70 -19.07
C GLY A 79 -11.98 20.55 -20.27
N MET A 80 -12.97 21.26 -20.77
CA MET A 80 -12.79 22.26 -21.80
C MET A 80 -13.21 23.64 -21.29
N VAL A 81 -12.46 24.67 -21.67
CA VAL A 81 -12.71 26.05 -21.26
C VAL A 81 -12.84 26.88 -22.53
N ASN A 82 -13.94 27.61 -22.65
CA ASN A 82 -14.20 28.45 -23.81
C ASN A 82 -13.42 29.78 -23.73
N LYS A 83 -12.91 30.23 -24.85
CA LYS A 83 -12.37 31.57 -25.04
C LYS A 83 -13.52 32.54 -25.36
N PRO A 84 -13.51 33.82 -24.89
CA PRO A 84 -12.47 34.43 -24.06
C PRO A 84 -12.51 33.92 -22.61
N LEU A 85 -11.33 33.71 -22.03
CA LEU A 85 -11.20 33.22 -20.65
C LEU A 85 -11.77 34.24 -19.67
N GLN A 86 -12.79 33.83 -18.90
CA GLN A 86 -13.27 34.60 -17.75
C GLN A 86 -12.35 34.30 -16.56
N LEU A 87 -11.53 35.29 -16.19
CA LEU A 87 -10.45 35.10 -15.20
C LEU A 87 -10.94 34.53 -13.88
N GLU A 88 -12.10 34.94 -13.38
CA GLU A 88 -12.60 34.46 -12.09
C GLU A 88 -13.04 33.00 -12.18
N GLY A 89 -13.79 32.61 -13.18
CA GLY A 89 -14.19 31.23 -13.41
C GLY A 89 -13.00 30.30 -13.67
N PHE A 90 -11.99 30.80 -14.40
CA PHE A 90 -10.76 30.09 -14.67
C PHE A 90 -9.94 29.87 -13.39
N ARG A 91 -9.81 30.88 -12.53
CA ARG A 91 -9.15 30.74 -11.21
C ARG A 91 -9.83 29.68 -10.34
N GLN A 92 -11.15 29.66 -10.29
CA GLN A 92 -11.89 28.64 -9.55
C GLN A 92 -11.60 27.24 -10.11
N THR A 93 -11.54 27.10 -11.41
CA THR A 93 -11.19 25.83 -12.06
C THR A 93 -9.77 25.39 -11.67
N LEU A 94 -8.80 26.30 -11.73
CA LEU A 94 -7.43 26.00 -11.32
C LEU A 94 -7.33 25.58 -9.85
N ARG A 95 -8.04 26.25 -8.94
CA ARG A 95 -8.05 25.86 -7.51
C ARG A 95 -8.52 24.43 -7.32
N ARG A 96 -9.64 24.05 -7.97
CA ARG A 96 -10.16 22.67 -7.91
C ARG A 96 -9.16 21.65 -8.46
N ILE A 97 -8.43 22.04 -9.52
CA ILE A 97 -7.39 21.17 -10.09
C ILE A 97 -6.23 20.97 -9.11
N VAL A 98 -5.76 22.06 -8.48
CA VAL A 98 -4.69 22.00 -7.49
C VAL A 98 -5.09 21.13 -6.30
N GLU A 99 -6.27 21.35 -5.73
CA GLU A 99 -6.81 20.51 -4.67
C GLU A 99 -6.85 19.03 -5.07
N ARG A 100 -7.31 18.74 -6.28
CA ARG A 100 -7.34 17.38 -6.81
C ARG A 100 -5.94 16.77 -6.92
N ILE A 101 -4.96 17.52 -7.46
CA ILE A 101 -3.58 17.06 -7.61
C ILE A 101 -2.99 16.72 -6.24
N HIS A 102 -3.19 17.59 -5.25
CA HIS A 102 -2.75 17.34 -3.87
C HIS A 102 -3.39 16.10 -3.28
N LEU A 103 -4.71 15.95 -3.35
CA LEU A 103 -5.43 14.79 -2.83
C LEU A 103 -4.97 13.47 -3.48
N VAL A 104 -4.70 13.50 -4.79
CA VAL A 104 -4.18 12.33 -5.51
C VAL A 104 -2.77 11.99 -5.05
N GLY A 105 -1.92 13.00 -4.85
CA GLY A 105 -0.57 12.83 -4.31
C GLY A 105 -0.57 12.21 -2.91
N GLU A 106 -1.30 12.80 -1.97
CA GLU A 106 -1.44 12.30 -0.60
C GLU A 106 -1.96 10.84 -0.56
N ARG A 107 -2.99 10.57 -1.38
CA ARG A 107 -3.52 9.21 -1.49
C ARG A 107 -2.47 8.20 -1.93
N ASP A 108 -1.62 8.56 -2.86
CA ASP A 108 -0.63 7.65 -3.40
C ASP A 108 0.55 7.47 -2.44
N GLU A 109 0.93 8.50 -1.70
CA GLU A 109 1.87 8.39 -0.59
C GLU A 109 1.34 7.46 0.51
N LEU A 110 0.08 7.63 0.91
CA LEU A 110 -0.57 6.74 1.87
C LEU A 110 -0.59 5.29 1.38
N LYS A 111 -0.92 5.06 0.10
CA LYS A 111 -0.91 3.72 -0.49
C LYS A 111 0.49 3.09 -0.47
N ALA A 112 1.52 3.88 -0.74
CA ALA A 112 2.90 3.42 -0.68
C ALA A 112 3.28 3.02 0.76
N GLN A 113 2.94 3.85 1.76
CA GLN A 113 3.17 3.56 3.17
C GLN A 113 2.43 2.30 3.64
N VAL A 114 1.15 2.17 3.26
CA VAL A 114 0.35 0.96 3.59
C VAL A 114 0.97 -0.29 2.97
N LYS A 115 1.45 -0.21 1.73
CA LYS A 115 2.12 -1.33 1.07
C LYS A 115 3.41 -1.72 1.79
N GLU A 116 4.22 -0.75 2.18
CA GLU A 116 5.46 -0.98 2.93
C GLU A 116 5.17 -1.63 4.29
N LEU A 117 4.20 -1.08 5.03
CA LEU A 117 3.81 -1.64 6.33
C LEU A 117 3.30 -3.08 6.22
N ARG A 118 2.50 -3.39 5.20
CA ARG A 118 2.04 -4.77 4.95
C ARG A 118 3.20 -5.73 4.70
N GLN A 119 4.18 -5.33 3.90
CA GLN A 119 5.37 -6.16 3.65
C GLN A 119 6.19 -6.41 4.93
N ARG A 120 6.29 -5.38 5.80
CA ARG A 120 6.97 -5.54 7.10
C ARG A 120 6.22 -6.50 8.02
N VAL A 121 4.89 -6.42 8.08
CA VAL A 121 4.04 -7.33 8.86
C VAL A 121 4.19 -8.76 8.36
N GLU A 122 4.09 -9.02 7.07
CA GLU A 122 4.29 -10.35 6.47
C GLU A 122 5.67 -10.93 6.82
N SER A 123 6.71 -10.08 6.77
CA SER A 123 8.06 -10.49 7.12
C SER A 123 8.18 -10.87 8.61
N MET A 124 7.51 -10.12 9.49
CA MET A 124 7.50 -10.39 10.93
C MET A 124 6.73 -11.68 11.24
N GLU A 125 5.57 -11.91 10.63
CA GLU A 125 4.78 -13.14 10.79
C GLU A 125 5.58 -14.37 10.34
N THR A 126 6.31 -14.25 9.23
CA THR A 126 7.18 -15.33 8.72
C THR A 126 8.31 -15.64 9.71
N LEU A 127 8.94 -14.61 10.30
CA LEU A 127 9.98 -14.77 11.31
C LEU A 127 9.43 -15.39 12.59
N GLN A 128 8.26 -14.94 13.04
CA GLN A 128 7.60 -15.47 14.22
C GLN A 128 7.25 -16.95 14.05
N GLY A 129 6.66 -17.34 12.92
CA GLY A 129 6.37 -18.75 12.61
C GLY A 129 7.64 -19.63 12.57
N ARG A 130 8.77 -19.08 12.05
CA ARG A 130 10.07 -19.78 12.09
C ARG A 130 10.60 -19.93 13.52
N MET A 131 10.44 -18.92 14.37
CA MET A 131 10.84 -19.00 15.77
C MET A 131 10.00 -20.00 16.56
N GLU A 132 8.69 -20.04 16.34
CA GLU A 132 7.79 -21.02 16.95
C GLU A 132 8.15 -22.44 16.52
N MET A 133 8.44 -22.66 15.26
CA MET A 133 8.89 -23.96 14.74
C MET A 133 10.22 -24.40 15.38
N LEU A 134 11.17 -23.49 15.55
CA LEU A 134 12.44 -23.76 16.23
C LEU A 134 12.23 -24.04 17.71
N ALA A 135 11.36 -23.29 18.39
CA ALA A 135 11.02 -23.53 19.79
C ALA A 135 10.40 -24.92 19.99
N GLN A 136 9.56 -25.36 19.07
CA GLN A 136 8.91 -26.67 19.11
C GLN A 136 9.91 -27.83 18.92
N VAL A 137 10.93 -27.60 18.09
CA VAL A 137 12.03 -28.59 17.89
C VAL A 137 13.01 -28.62 19.06
N MET A 138 13.17 -27.47 19.74
CA MET A 138 14.09 -27.34 20.88
C MET A 138 13.46 -27.68 22.23
N THR A 139 12.13 -27.84 22.34
CA THR A 139 11.51 -28.40 23.52
C THR A 139 11.77 -29.91 23.52
N PRO A 140 12.57 -30.45 24.50
CA PRO A 140 12.71 -31.89 24.58
C PRO A 140 11.33 -32.49 24.83
N GLU A 141 10.94 -33.49 24.03
CA GLU A 141 9.76 -34.29 24.34
C GLU A 141 9.89 -34.75 25.83
N PRO A 142 8.83 -34.63 26.61
CA PRO A 142 8.87 -35.17 27.95
C PRO A 142 9.29 -36.63 27.84
N ALA A 143 10.41 -36.97 28.46
CA ALA A 143 10.95 -38.32 28.39
C ALA A 143 9.88 -39.30 28.84
N GLU A 144 9.54 -40.27 28.00
CA GLU A 144 8.62 -41.34 28.41
C GLU A 144 9.18 -42.01 29.66
N PRO A 145 8.34 -42.21 30.70
CA PRO A 145 8.81 -42.82 31.92
C PRO A 145 9.42 -44.19 31.62
N SER A 146 10.63 -44.42 32.11
CA SER A 146 11.33 -45.67 31.86
C SER A 146 10.57 -46.85 32.53
N ARG A 147 10.83 -48.06 32.08
CA ARG A 147 10.26 -49.28 32.71
C ARG A 147 10.57 -49.35 34.19
N ARG A 148 11.67 -48.77 34.61
CA ARG A 148 12.07 -48.69 36.03
C ARG A 148 11.18 -47.72 36.81
N ASP A 149 10.92 -46.57 36.26
CA ASP A 149 10.09 -45.53 36.85
C ASP A 149 8.65 -46.00 37.03
N LEU A 150 8.11 -46.67 36.02
CA LEU A 150 6.79 -47.30 36.09
C LEU A 150 6.75 -48.40 37.18
N ARG A 151 7.82 -49.15 37.32
CA ARG A 151 7.90 -50.20 38.35
C ARG A 151 7.92 -49.63 39.75
N GLU A 152 8.68 -48.56 39.98
CA GLU A 152 8.73 -47.85 41.26
C GLU A 152 7.35 -47.28 41.65
N LEU A 153 6.60 -46.76 40.65
CA LEU A 153 5.22 -46.28 40.86
C LEU A 153 4.26 -47.42 41.22
N TYR A 154 4.40 -48.60 40.58
CA TYR A 154 3.62 -49.80 40.90
C TYR A 154 3.93 -50.33 42.27
N ASP A 155 5.20 -50.37 42.68
CA ASP A 155 5.62 -50.82 43.97
C ASP A 155 5.09 -49.88 45.09
N LEU A 156 5.12 -48.59 44.87
CA LEU A 156 4.55 -47.58 45.75
C LEU A 156 3.03 -47.75 45.92
N ALA A 157 2.31 -47.98 44.83
CA ALA A 157 0.87 -48.23 44.85
C ALA A 157 0.51 -49.54 45.55
N ALA A 158 1.36 -50.57 45.42
CA ALA A 158 1.19 -51.86 46.11
C ALA A 158 1.39 -51.76 47.62
N LEU A 159 2.35 -50.94 48.08
CA LEU A 159 2.56 -50.66 49.49
C LEU A 159 1.38 -49.89 50.10
N HIS A 160 0.84 -48.92 49.39
CA HIS A 160 -0.36 -48.18 49.80
C HIS A 160 -1.59 -49.10 49.90
N THR A 161 -1.81 -49.96 48.90
CA THR A 161 -2.93 -50.94 48.88
C THR A 161 -2.87 -51.91 50.01
N ARG A 162 -1.65 -52.27 50.48
CA ARG A 162 -1.43 -53.17 51.62
C ARG A 162 -1.53 -52.47 52.98
N GLY A 163 -1.82 -51.18 53.02
CA GLY A 163 -1.93 -50.39 54.20
C GLY A 163 -0.58 -50.09 54.90
N GLN A 164 0.54 -50.27 54.21
CA GLN A 164 1.89 -50.02 54.67
C GLN A 164 2.33 -48.55 54.49
N LEU A 165 1.56 -47.76 53.72
CA LEU A 165 1.71 -46.33 53.53
C LEU A 165 0.36 -45.65 53.75
N SER A 166 0.36 -44.53 54.47
CA SER A 166 -0.80 -43.65 54.57
C SER A 166 -1.05 -42.91 53.26
N ASN A 167 -2.27 -42.37 53.11
CA ASN A 167 -2.60 -41.54 51.94
C ASN A 167 -1.67 -40.33 51.74
N GLU A 168 -1.26 -39.69 52.82
CA GLU A 168 -0.37 -38.53 52.80
C GLU A 168 1.04 -38.92 52.34
N GLU A 169 1.57 -40.04 52.86
CA GLU A 169 2.89 -40.57 52.49
C GLU A 169 2.92 -41.04 51.04
N PHE A 170 1.84 -41.68 50.56
CA PHE A 170 1.69 -42.11 49.17
C PHE A 170 1.70 -40.92 48.21
N GLU A 171 0.89 -39.89 48.48
CA GLU A 171 0.84 -38.70 47.60
C GLU A 171 2.14 -37.89 47.63
N ALA A 172 2.82 -37.83 48.75
CA ALA A 172 4.13 -37.18 48.86
C ALA A 172 5.22 -37.93 48.06
N ALA A 173 5.28 -39.25 48.19
CA ALA A 173 6.22 -40.08 47.44
C ALA A 173 5.94 -40.07 45.92
N LYS A 174 4.68 -40.16 45.53
CA LYS A 174 4.24 -40.08 44.13
C LYS A 174 4.63 -38.75 43.53
N LYS A 175 4.41 -37.62 44.21
CA LYS A 175 4.79 -36.27 43.76
C LYS A 175 6.31 -36.16 43.56
N THR A 176 7.10 -36.75 44.46
CA THR A 176 8.56 -36.76 44.36
C THR A 176 9.03 -37.56 43.13
N LEU A 177 8.47 -38.74 42.90
CA LEU A 177 8.76 -39.59 41.76
C LEU A 177 8.40 -38.88 40.44
N LEU A 178 7.21 -38.29 40.36
CA LEU A 178 6.76 -37.55 39.17
C LEU A 178 7.62 -36.29 38.90
N SER A 179 8.12 -35.62 39.92
CA SER A 179 8.99 -34.46 39.73
C SER A 179 10.37 -34.82 39.18
N GLN A 180 10.85 -36.04 39.40
CA GLN A 180 12.12 -36.56 38.85
C GLN A 180 12.00 -36.93 37.35
N TRP A 181 10.78 -37.16 36.85
CA TRP A 181 10.56 -37.49 35.46
C TRP A 181 10.42 -36.24 34.57
N LEU A 182 10.16 -35.08 35.17
CA LEU A 182 9.97 -33.81 34.48
C LEU A 182 11.28 -32.98 34.42
N THR A 183 12.38 -33.49 34.89
CA THR A 183 13.72 -32.89 34.81
C THR A 183 14.59 -33.65 33.82
#